data_61ac38010005a9b1848ecffa98ac4888
#
_entry.id   61ac38010005a9b1848ecffa98ac4888
#
_cell.length_a   1.000
_cell.length_b   1.000
_cell.length_c   1.000
_cell.angle_alpha   90.00
_cell.angle_beta   90.00
_cell.angle_gamma   90.00
#
_symmetry.space_group_name_H-M   'P 1'
#
loop_
_entity.id
_entity.type
_entity.pdbx_description
1 polymer ?
#
loop_
_entity_poly.entity_id
_entity_poly.type
_entity_poly.pdbx_seq_one_letter_code
_entity_poly.pdbx_strand_id
1 'polypeptide(L)'
;MLNYHVKVGLVPIRRDVTPRPGIFNWEKAEERCAAAVAYIEEHFTSENVSFVDLKGINAVDVLYSDKDVDAVIERFQAEKVDAVFLINGNFGNEEVAGAVAKAIGKPVLLWGPQDTVFEADGTRYTDSQCGLFGMSRQLQRMNVPFTYIENCRIEDPIFTEGFLRFVGVACAVKNFKGMRVAQVGMRPKPFCSVIFNESDLMDKFDIHVIPVNLAVIQDKYNRILETRKDELAEGVAKLRQMYEIDDLSEPVLDKVYAFVLLYEEIFEEYNVAAVSAECWTAMQLMVGAMPCAAYPLLADMGYIIGCESDMHATLTQVVLKSLTLGQKKPFLGEFTTRHPSDRNVELLWHCGPFAYSLKKHGTGAKMVNMRQWMQVEDGHFTVARIDQDHGNYSIAVCECDSAEGPYTFGSYMWGKFKDLPGVERKLIEGPYIHHMSEIEGSLTDAIREFCKYVPGLTFDGLD
;
A
#
# COMPACT_ATOMS: atom_id res chain seq x y z
N MET A 1 -5.70 -13.29 -1.89
CA MET A 1 -5.50 -12.12 -2.79
C MET A 1 -5.68 -10.82 -2.01
N LEU A 2 -5.09 -9.71 -2.46
CA LEU A 2 -5.24 -8.39 -1.83
C LEU A 2 -6.68 -7.89 -1.94
N ASN A 3 -7.15 -7.22 -0.90
CA ASN A 3 -8.48 -6.62 -0.85
C ASN A 3 -8.35 -5.12 -0.64
N TYR A 4 -8.73 -4.34 -1.63
CA TYR A 4 -8.59 -2.88 -1.62
C TYR A 4 -9.83 -2.14 -1.09
N HIS A 5 -10.91 -2.83 -0.77
CA HIS A 5 -12.07 -2.23 -0.14
C HIS A 5 -11.80 -1.97 1.35
N VAL A 6 -12.08 -0.77 1.82
CA VAL A 6 -11.95 -0.34 3.22
C VAL A 6 -13.31 0.05 3.77
N LYS A 7 -13.71 -0.57 4.86
CA LYS A 7 -14.93 -0.24 5.59
C LYS A 7 -14.58 0.62 6.80
N VAL A 8 -15.03 1.86 6.86
CA VAL A 8 -14.71 2.83 7.90
C VAL A 8 -15.91 3.02 8.85
N GLY A 9 -15.70 2.79 10.14
CA GLY A 9 -16.67 3.12 11.18
C GLY A 9 -16.64 4.62 11.50
N LEU A 10 -17.73 5.33 11.27
CA LEU A 10 -17.86 6.75 11.57
C LEU A 10 -18.35 6.94 13.01
N VAL A 11 -17.60 7.65 13.84
CA VAL A 11 -17.93 7.92 15.25
C VAL A 11 -18.02 9.43 15.45
N PRO A 12 -19.18 10.04 15.15
CA PRO A 12 -19.44 11.42 15.55
C PRO A 12 -19.55 11.52 17.06
N ILE A 13 -18.88 12.51 17.66
CA ILE A 13 -18.72 12.63 19.12
C ILE A 13 -19.06 14.05 19.57
N ARG A 14 -19.81 14.17 20.69
CA ARG A 14 -19.96 15.40 21.44
C ARG A 14 -19.74 15.20 22.92
N ARG A 15 -19.55 16.30 23.65
CA ARG A 15 -19.41 16.28 25.10
C ARG A 15 -20.76 16.01 25.81
N ASP A 16 -20.69 15.28 26.90
CA ASP A 16 -21.83 14.98 27.77
C ASP A 16 -21.78 15.79 29.09
N VAL A 17 -21.71 17.10 28.95
CA VAL A 17 -21.87 18.02 30.09
C VAL A 17 -22.97 19.02 29.80
N THR A 18 -23.67 19.48 30.85
CA THR A 18 -24.73 20.50 30.68
C THR A 18 -24.20 21.69 29.88
N PRO A 19 -24.88 22.05 28.78
CA PRO A 19 -24.49 23.18 27.98
C PRO A 19 -24.39 24.47 28.79
N ARG A 20 -23.33 25.24 28.56
CA ARG A 20 -23.22 26.59 29.12
C ARG A 20 -23.58 27.62 28.03
N PRO A 21 -24.17 28.74 28.38
CA PRO A 21 -24.40 29.80 27.41
C PRO A 21 -23.12 30.13 26.65
N GLY A 22 -23.16 30.07 25.31
CA GLY A 22 -22.05 30.45 24.44
C GLY A 22 -20.96 29.38 24.19
N ILE A 23 -21.01 28.20 24.85
CA ILE A 23 -20.09 27.08 24.65
C ILE A 23 -20.79 25.75 24.87
N PHE A 24 -20.25 24.64 24.33
CA PHE A 24 -20.73 23.26 24.48
C PHE A 24 -22.20 23.07 24.09
N ASN A 25 -22.64 23.73 23.04
CA ASN A 25 -24.00 23.58 22.55
C ASN A 25 -24.19 22.18 21.92
N TRP A 26 -25.13 21.39 22.45
CA TRP A 26 -25.34 20.01 21.99
C TRP A 26 -26.00 19.97 20.61
N GLU A 27 -27.03 20.77 20.40
CA GLU A 27 -27.75 20.82 19.14
C GLU A 27 -26.83 21.21 17.96
N LYS A 28 -26.00 22.24 18.17
CA LYS A 28 -25.00 22.64 17.17
C LYS A 28 -23.93 21.58 16.92
N ALA A 29 -23.51 20.83 17.94
CA ALA A 29 -22.59 19.73 17.78
C ALA A 29 -23.23 18.56 17.00
N GLU A 30 -24.47 18.22 17.31
CA GLU A 30 -25.24 17.17 16.63
C GLU A 30 -25.51 17.52 15.16
N GLU A 31 -25.92 18.78 14.86
CA GLU A 31 -26.07 19.29 13.49
C GLU A 31 -24.76 19.15 12.68
N ARG A 32 -23.62 19.55 13.28
CA ARG A 32 -22.30 19.47 12.63
C ARG A 32 -21.86 18.02 12.41
N CYS A 33 -22.09 17.14 13.38
CA CYS A 33 -21.80 15.72 13.26
C CYS A 33 -22.63 15.09 12.12
N ALA A 34 -23.93 15.35 12.09
CA ALA A 34 -24.81 14.84 11.04
C ALA A 34 -24.39 15.35 9.64
N ALA A 35 -24.07 16.66 9.52
CA ALA A 35 -23.58 17.24 8.27
C ALA A 35 -22.25 16.60 7.82
N ALA A 36 -21.30 16.38 8.75
CA ALA A 36 -20.02 15.76 8.44
C ALA A 36 -20.20 14.29 7.98
N VAL A 37 -21.02 13.50 8.68
CA VAL A 37 -21.30 12.11 8.29
C VAL A 37 -21.92 12.08 6.89
N ALA A 38 -22.96 12.89 6.64
CA ALA A 38 -23.62 12.94 5.33
C ALA A 38 -22.67 13.34 4.20
N TYR A 39 -21.84 14.35 4.43
CA TYR A 39 -20.81 14.77 3.45
C TYR A 39 -19.81 13.65 3.15
N ILE A 40 -19.31 12.97 4.18
CA ILE A 40 -18.35 11.87 4.03
C ILE A 40 -18.96 10.72 3.22
N GLU A 41 -20.17 10.32 3.55
CA GLU A 41 -20.88 9.25 2.84
C GLU A 41 -21.17 9.62 1.38
N GLU A 42 -21.61 10.85 1.12
CA GLU A 42 -21.93 11.34 -0.23
C GLU A 42 -20.68 11.42 -1.13
N HIS A 43 -19.53 11.93 -0.60
CA HIS A 43 -18.38 12.27 -1.43
C HIS A 43 -17.32 11.17 -1.50
N PHE A 44 -17.29 10.25 -0.54
CA PHE A 44 -16.21 9.25 -0.46
C PHE A 44 -16.67 7.79 -0.57
N THR A 45 -17.97 7.52 -0.65
CA THR A 45 -18.44 6.16 -0.97
C THR A 45 -18.03 5.79 -2.39
N SER A 46 -17.39 4.64 -2.55
CA SER A 46 -16.91 4.14 -3.83
C SER A 46 -16.84 2.61 -3.82
N GLU A 47 -16.39 2.00 -4.91
CA GLU A 47 -16.11 0.56 -4.94
C GLU A 47 -15.09 0.13 -3.88
N ASN A 48 -14.18 1.04 -3.49
CA ASN A 48 -13.11 0.77 -2.53
C ASN A 48 -13.38 1.33 -1.12
N VAL A 49 -14.46 2.07 -0.89
CA VAL A 49 -14.74 2.70 0.40
C VAL A 49 -16.20 2.60 0.76
N SER A 50 -16.50 2.09 1.94
CA SER A 50 -17.85 2.08 2.52
C SER A 50 -17.81 2.49 3.99
N PHE A 51 -18.97 2.87 4.52
CA PHE A 51 -19.09 3.40 5.86
C PHE A 51 -20.06 2.59 6.72
N VAL A 52 -19.82 2.62 8.04
CA VAL A 52 -20.75 2.17 9.08
C VAL A 52 -20.94 3.32 10.04
N ASP A 53 -22.13 3.88 10.09
CA ASP A 53 -22.53 4.99 10.94
C ASP A 53 -23.09 4.53 12.31
N LEU A 54 -23.50 5.47 13.14
CA LEU A 54 -24.14 5.23 14.44
C LEU A 54 -25.67 5.30 14.40
N LYS A 55 -26.28 5.31 13.24
CA LYS A 55 -27.74 5.45 13.10
C LYS A 55 -28.50 4.42 13.93
N GLY A 56 -29.38 4.90 14.79
CA GLY A 56 -30.20 4.08 15.70
C GLY A 56 -29.49 3.52 16.93
N ILE A 57 -28.24 3.93 17.21
CA ILE A 57 -27.57 3.61 18.49
C ILE A 57 -28.26 4.38 19.64
N ASN A 58 -28.54 5.65 19.40
CA ASN A 58 -29.32 6.50 20.31
C ASN A 58 -30.19 7.50 19.52
N ALA A 59 -30.86 8.40 20.22
CA ALA A 59 -31.83 9.31 19.61
C ALA A 59 -31.22 10.38 18.66
N VAL A 60 -29.90 10.62 18.74
CA VAL A 60 -29.20 11.69 17.99
C VAL A 60 -28.06 11.16 17.10
N ASP A 61 -27.86 9.85 17.06
CA ASP A 61 -26.85 9.17 16.25
C ASP A 61 -25.40 9.68 16.48
N VAL A 62 -25.12 10.21 17.68
CA VAL A 62 -23.84 10.79 18.10
C VAL A 62 -23.40 10.13 19.42
N LEU A 63 -22.16 9.72 19.51
CA LEU A 63 -21.61 9.13 20.73
C LEU A 63 -21.25 10.22 21.75
N TYR A 64 -21.88 10.19 22.90
CA TYR A 64 -21.62 11.15 23.99
C TYR A 64 -21.64 10.51 25.39
N SER A 65 -22.16 9.30 25.52
CA SER A 65 -22.32 8.61 26.80
C SER A 65 -21.59 7.28 26.78
N ASP A 66 -20.98 6.89 27.92
CA ASP A 66 -20.40 5.59 28.16
C ASP A 66 -21.38 4.43 27.96
N LYS A 67 -22.68 4.70 28.20
CA LYS A 67 -23.76 3.72 28.04
C LYS A 67 -23.92 3.19 26.61
N ASP A 68 -23.50 3.97 25.60
CA ASP A 68 -23.67 3.64 24.20
C ASP A 68 -22.38 2.98 23.62
N VAL A 69 -21.27 3.01 24.35
CA VAL A 69 -19.94 2.53 23.87
C VAL A 69 -20.00 1.06 23.45
N ASP A 70 -20.57 0.19 24.27
CA ASP A 70 -20.64 -1.25 23.96
C ASP A 70 -21.44 -1.52 22.70
N ALA A 71 -22.55 -0.82 22.47
CA ALA A 71 -23.38 -0.96 21.27
C ALA A 71 -22.63 -0.52 20.00
N VAL A 72 -21.79 0.53 20.08
CA VAL A 72 -20.93 0.96 18.97
C VAL A 72 -19.87 -0.11 18.68
N ILE A 73 -19.20 -0.62 19.70
CA ILE A 73 -18.18 -1.67 19.57
C ILE A 73 -18.77 -2.93 18.93
N GLU A 74 -19.91 -3.42 19.45
CA GLU A 74 -20.59 -4.60 18.91
C GLU A 74 -20.96 -4.42 17.42
N ARG A 75 -21.51 -3.26 17.04
CA ARG A 75 -21.82 -2.93 15.63
C ARG A 75 -20.58 -2.99 14.77
N PHE A 76 -19.50 -2.31 15.14
CA PHE A 76 -18.30 -2.24 14.33
C PHE A 76 -17.57 -3.58 14.21
N GLN A 77 -17.63 -4.41 15.25
CA GLN A 77 -17.13 -5.79 15.21
C GLN A 77 -17.97 -6.68 14.30
N ALA A 78 -19.31 -6.60 14.40
CA ALA A 78 -20.22 -7.36 13.55
C ALA A 78 -20.08 -6.98 12.07
N GLU A 79 -19.93 -5.68 11.80
CA GLU A 79 -19.71 -5.15 10.44
C GLU A 79 -18.27 -5.32 9.94
N LYS A 80 -17.36 -5.74 10.82
CA LYS A 80 -15.93 -5.94 10.50
C LYS A 80 -15.28 -4.70 9.89
N VAL A 81 -15.38 -3.56 10.57
CA VAL A 81 -14.74 -2.32 10.10
C VAL A 81 -13.22 -2.48 10.03
N ASP A 82 -12.61 -1.86 9.02
CA ASP A 82 -11.17 -1.87 8.80
C ASP A 82 -10.47 -0.68 9.44
N ALA A 83 -11.22 0.40 9.74
CA ALA A 83 -10.73 1.62 10.35
C ALA A 83 -11.85 2.32 11.14
N VAL A 84 -11.47 3.23 12.04
CA VAL A 84 -12.39 4.06 12.84
C VAL A 84 -12.10 5.54 12.57
N PHE A 85 -13.14 6.33 12.31
CA PHE A 85 -13.02 7.78 12.15
C PHE A 85 -13.74 8.50 13.29
N LEU A 86 -12.99 9.11 14.20
CA LEU A 86 -13.47 9.93 15.32
C LEU A 86 -13.74 11.35 14.82
N ILE A 87 -14.99 11.74 14.72
CA ILE A 87 -15.45 13.05 14.23
C ILE A 87 -15.84 13.90 15.43
N ASN A 88 -15.05 14.91 15.76
CA ASN A 88 -15.28 15.74 16.94
C ASN A 88 -16.23 16.90 16.66
N GLY A 89 -17.49 16.79 17.05
CA GLY A 89 -18.54 17.83 16.79
C GLY A 89 -18.40 19.10 17.63
N ASN A 90 -17.85 19.00 18.85
CA ASN A 90 -17.59 20.14 19.73
C ASN A 90 -16.36 19.88 20.61
N PHE A 91 -16.39 20.21 21.89
CA PHE A 91 -15.32 19.92 22.86
C PHE A 91 -15.00 18.42 23.02
N GLY A 92 -15.83 17.55 22.46
CA GLY A 92 -15.63 16.09 22.43
C GLY A 92 -15.77 15.39 23.77
N ASN A 93 -15.71 14.07 23.72
CA ASN A 93 -15.67 13.21 24.90
C ASN A 93 -14.48 12.24 24.80
N GLU A 94 -13.47 12.52 25.62
CA GLU A 94 -12.17 11.80 25.62
C GLU A 94 -12.34 10.33 26.00
N GLU A 95 -13.22 10.04 26.96
CA GLU A 95 -13.44 8.71 27.51
C GLU A 95 -14.05 7.77 26.47
N VAL A 96 -15.16 8.17 25.84
CA VAL A 96 -15.86 7.33 24.84
C VAL A 96 -15.03 7.15 23.56
N ALA A 97 -14.32 8.22 23.15
CA ALA A 97 -13.42 8.15 21.99
C ALA A 97 -12.30 7.12 22.20
N GLY A 98 -11.64 7.19 23.35
CA GLY A 98 -10.58 6.26 23.73
C GLY A 98 -11.08 4.83 23.88
N ALA A 99 -12.24 4.63 24.48
CA ALA A 99 -12.84 3.31 24.69
C ALA A 99 -13.14 2.59 23.36
N VAL A 100 -13.85 3.25 22.43
CA VAL A 100 -14.16 2.68 21.11
C VAL A 100 -12.87 2.40 20.32
N ALA A 101 -11.97 3.37 20.23
CA ALA A 101 -10.73 3.23 19.46
C ALA A 101 -9.86 2.06 19.98
N LYS A 102 -9.74 1.93 21.31
CA LYS A 102 -8.96 0.86 21.95
C LYS A 102 -9.59 -0.51 21.73
N ALA A 103 -10.91 -0.64 21.87
CA ALA A 103 -11.62 -1.91 21.76
C ALA A 103 -11.64 -2.44 20.32
N ILE A 104 -11.77 -1.57 19.32
CA ILE A 104 -11.75 -1.95 17.91
C ILE A 104 -10.35 -2.31 17.43
N GLY A 105 -9.30 -1.62 17.90
CA GLY A 105 -7.90 -1.96 17.61
C GLY A 105 -7.50 -1.86 16.13
N LYS A 106 -8.19 -1.02 15.36
CA LYS A 106 -7.92 -0.74 13.94
C LYS A 106 -7.32 0.66 13.79
N PRO A 107 -6.80 1.03 12.59
CA PRO A 107 -6.38 2.40 12.33
C PRO A 107 -7.44 3.42 12.71
N VAL A 108 -7.02 4.50 13.35
CA VAL A 108 -7.90 5.55 13.87
C VAL A 108 -7.58 6.86 13.17
N LEU A 109 -8.61 7.51 12.61
CA LEU A 109 -8.55 8.88 12.15
C LEU A 109 -9.20 9.79 13.20
N LEU A 110 -8.55 10.90 13.51
CA LEU A 110 -9.07 11.95 14.39
C LEU A 110 -9.17 13.26 13.61
N TRP A 111 -10.35 13.84 13.58
CA TRP A 111 -10.61 15.15 13.00
C TRP A 111 -11.82 15.81 13.65
N GLY A 112 -11.89 17.14 13.57
CA GLY A 112 -13.06 17.93 13.94
C GLY A 112 -13.14 19.19 13.09
N PRO A 113 -14.36 19.61 12.69
CA PRO A 113 -14.56 20.77 11.83
C PRO A 113 -14.07 22.05 12.50
N GLN A 114 -13.48 22.95 11.71
CA GLN A 114 -13.08 24.29 12.18
C GLN A 114 -14.30 25.08 12.66
N ASP A 115 -14.15 25.75 13.80
CA ASP A 115 -15.15 26.68 14.30
C ASP A 115 -15.10 27.99 13.51
N THR A 116 -16.23 28.35 12.91
CA THR A 116 -16.34 29.53 12.02
C THR A 116 -17.32 30.58 12.51
N VAL A 117 -18.12 30.26 13.55
CA VAL A 117 -19.17 31.15 14.06
C VAL A 117 -18.72 31.79 15.37
N PHE A 118 -18.65 33.12 15.36
CA PHE A 118 -18.35 33.95 16.51
C PHE A 118 -19.41 35.07 16.58
N GLU A 119 -20.28 35.00 17.57
CA GLU A 119 -21.34 35.98 17.74
C GLU A 119 -20.82 37.24 18.41
N ALA A 120 -21.55 38.35 18.25
CA ALA A 120 -21.18 39.65 18.81
C ALA A 120 -21.14 39.66 20.34
N ASP A 121 -21.89 38.76 20.99
CA ASP A 121 -21.93 38.60 22.46
C ASP A 121 -20.82 37.67 22.99
N GLY A 122 -19.95 37.16 22.09
CA GLY A 122 -18.85 36.26 22.44
C GLY A 122 -19.21 34.76 22.43
N THR A 123 -20.40 34.40 21.97
CA THR A 123 -20.81 33.00 21.82
C THR A 123 -20.02 32.33 20.69
N ARG A 124 -19.50 31.09 20.93
CA ARG A 124 -18.73 30.29 19.96
C ARG A 124 -19.37 28.94 19.63
N TYR A 125 -20.22 28.42 20.47
CA TYR A 125 -20.99 27.18 20.38
C TYR A 125 -20.23 25.86 20.58
N THR A 126 -19.07 25.64 19.95
CA THR A 126 -18.54 24.28 19.80
C THR A 126 -17.13 24.06 20.35
N ASP A 127 -16.17 24.94 20.12
CA ASP A 127 -14.77 24.82 20.57
C ASP A 127 -14.12 23.46 20.19
N SER A 128 -14.28 23.01 18.90
CA SER A 128 -13.89 21.67 18.47
C SER A 128 -12.39 21.41 18.54
N GLN A 129 -11.58 22.41 18.24
CA GLN A 129 -10.11 22.28 18.33
C GLN A 129 -9.66 21.97 19.76
N CYS A 130 -10.30 22.54 20.77
CA CYS A 130 -9.98 22.25 22.16
C CYS A 130 -10.26 20.77 22.50
N GLY A 131 -11.37 20.22 21.97
CA GLY A 131 -11.70 18.81 22.14
C GLY A 131 -10.71 17.86 21.47
N LEU A 132 -10.16 18.25 20.31
CA LEU A 132 -9.12 17.45 19.61
C LEU A 132 -7.87 17.26 20.47
N PHE A 133 -7.42 18.29 21.21
CA PHE A 133 -6.29 18.17 22.14
C PHE A 133 -6.58 17.19 23.29
N GLY A 134 -7.79 17.22 23.84
CA GLY A 134 -8.19 16.29 24.90
C GLY A 134 -8.26 14.85 24.39
N MET A 135 -8.97 14.63 23.30
CA MET A 135 -9.13 13.30 22.71
C MET A 135 -7.79 12.70 22.27
N SER A 136 -6.94 13.47 21.60
CA SER A 136 -5.61 13.01 21.19
C SER A 136 -4.75 12.60 22.38
N ARG A 137 -4.82 13.36 23.49
CA ARG A 137 -4.08 13.02 24.71
C ARG A 137 -4.56 11.72 25.34
N GLN A 138 -5.86 11.45 25.31
CA GLN A 138 -6.42 10.20 25.81
C GLN A 138 -5.99 9.02 24.94
N LEU A 139 -6.05 9.13 23.61
CA LEU A 139 -5.55 8.10 22.69
C LEU A 139 -4.08 7.76 22.97
N GLN A 140 -3.22 8.79 23.16
CA GLN A 140 -1.82 8.60 23.53
C GLN A 140 -1.65 7.83 24.85
N ARG A 141 -2.41 8.21 25.90
CA ARG A 141 -2.35 7.52 27.21
C ARG A 141 -2.79 6.05 27.13
N MET A 142 -3.69 5.75 26.22
CA MET A 142 -4.16 4.38 25.98
C MET A 142 -3.27 3.58 25.02
N ASN A 143 -2.19 4.17 24.52
CA ASN A 143 -1.31 3.61 23.46
C ASN A 143 -2.12 3.22 22.22
N VAL A 144 -3.04 4.07 21.80
CA VAL A 144 -3.78 3.93 20.53
C VAL A 144 -3.13 4.83 19.52
N PRO A 145 -2.48 4.30 18.47
CA PRO A 145 -1.97 5.11 17.38
C PRO A 145 -3.12 5.74 16.59
N PHE A 146 -2.92 6.95 16.11
CA PHE A 146 -3.92 7.64 15.30
C PHE A 146 -3.26 8.54 14.25
N THR A 147 -3.99 8.74 13.15
CA THR A 147 -3.75 9.75 12.13
C THR A 147 -4.59 10.98 12.47
N TYR A 148 -4.06 12.15 12.22
CA TYR A 148 -4.73 13.42 12.48
C TYR A 148 -4.84 14.21 11.18
N ILE A 149 -6.05 14.71 10.88
CA ILE A 149 -6.27 15.77 9.90
C ILE A 149 -6.39 17.07 10.67
N GLU A 150 -5.66 18.11 10.27
CA GLU A 150 -5.72 19.39 10.95
C GLU A 150 -7.14 19.95 10.99
N ASN A 151 -7.41 20.79 12.01
CA ASN A 151 -8.72 21.40 12.21
C ASN A 151 -9.02 22.37 11.03
N CYS A 152 -9.84 21.90 10.08
CA CYS A 152 -10.17 22.54 8.83
C CYS A 152 -11.67 22.39 8.53
N ARG A 153 -12.17 23.04 7.49
CA ARG A 153 -13.52 22.76 6.97
C ARG A 153 -13.49 21.45 6.22
N ILE A 154 -14.65 20.78 6.17
CA ILE A 154 -14.78 19.49 5.49
C ILE A 154 -14.59 19.62 3.96
N GLU A 155 -14.90 20.80 3.41
CA GLU A 155 -14.76 21.10 1.98
C GLU A 155 -13.33 21.49 1.59
N ASP A 156 -12.42 21.70 2.54
CA ASP A 156 -11.05 22.12 2.26
C ASP A 156 -10.26 20.95 1.63
N PRO A 157 -9.40 21.21 0.64
CA PRO A 157 -8.58 20.17 0.01
C PRO A 157 -7.78 19.32 1.00
N ILE A 158 -7.28 19.92 2.08
CA ILE A 158 -6.51 19.25 3.12
C ILE A 158 -7.31 18.14 3.83
N PHE A 159 -8.65 18.31 3.96
CA PHE A 159 -9.51 17.26 4.47
C PHE A 159 -9.55 16.08 3.50
N THR A 160 -9.83 16.36 2.24
CA THR A 160 -9.91 15.33 1.18
C THR A 160 -8.60 14.56 1.06
N GLU A 161 -7.47 15.25 0.97
CA GLU A 161 -6.14 14.64 0.88
C GLU A 161 -5.81 13.80 2.12
N GLY A 162 -6.09 14.33 3.31
CA GLY A 162 -5.86 13.64 4.57
C GLY A 162 -6.73 12.40 4.74
N PHE A 163 -8.00 12.48 4.32
CA PHE A 163 -8.94 11.36 4.39
C PHE A 163 -8.55 10.25 3.41
N LEU A 164 -8.28 10.57 2.15
CA LEU A 164 -7.89 9.58 1.14
C LEU A 164 -6.55 8.90 1.50
N ARG A 165 -5.59 9.68 2.02
CA ARG A 165 -4.33 9.13 2.56
C ARG A 165 -4.60 8.14 3.69
N PHE A 166 -5.46 8.49 4.65
CA PHE A 166 -5.82 7.60 5.76
C PHE A 166 -6.48 6.30 5.27
N VAL A 167 -7.39 6.36 4.30
CA VAL A 167 -8.03 5.17 3.72
C VAL A 167 -6.98 4.26 3.07
N GLY A 168 -6.03 4.83 2.32
CA GLY A 168 -4.89 4.09 1.77
C GLY A 168 -4.04 3.41 2.87
N VAL A 169 -3.75 4.12 3.96
CA VAL A 169 -3.04 3.58 5.12
C VAL A 169 -3.83 2.43 5.76
N ALA A 170 -5.13 2.57 5.96
CA ALA A 170 -5.97 1.50 6.51
C ALA A 170 -5.98 0.26 5.61
N CYS A 171 -6.05 0.45 4.29
CA CYS A 171 -5.93 -0.61 3.29
C CYS A 171 -4.57 -1.34 3.39
N ALA A 172 -3.48 -0.57 3.50
CA ALA A 172 -2.13 -1.15 3.61
C ALA A 172 -1.97 -1.96 4.91
N VAL A 173 -2.45 -1.45 6.05
CA VAL A 173 -2.44 -2.18 7.32
C VAL A 173 -3.24 -3.48 7.24
N LYS A 174 -4.43 -3.44 6.64
CA LYS A 174 -5.29 -4.62 6.42
C LYS A 174 -4.62 -5.68 5.56
N ASN A 175 -3.98 -5.28 4.47
CA ASN A 175 -3.35 -6.20 3.53
C ASN A 175 -1.98 -6.71 3.99
N PHE A 176 -1.28 -5.96 4.85
CA PHE A 176 0.07 -6.32 5.32
C PHE A 176 0.02 -7.31 6.48
N LYS A 177 -0.81 -7.05 7.50
CA LYS A 177 -0.90 -7.92 8.68
C LYS A 177 -1.67 -9.19 8.37
N GLY A 178 -1.13 -10.34 8.74
CA GLY A 178 -1.77 -11.64 8.55
C GLY A 178 -1.78 -12.12 7.10
N MET A 179 -1.00 -11.49 6.20
CA MET A 179 -0.99 -11.91 4.80
C MET A 179 -0.28 -13.25 4.60
N ARG A 180 -0.66 -13.92 3.52
CA ARG A 180 -0.01 -15.14 3.04
C ARG A 180 0.79 -14.78 1.79
N VAL A 181 2.06 -15.15 1.75
CA VAL A 181 2.97 -14.91 0.60
C VAL A 181 3.57 -16.23 0.16
N ALA A 182 3.46 -16.61 -1.10
CA ALA A 182 4.12 -17.80 -1.60
C ALA A 182 5.60 -17.52 -1.86
N GLN A 183 6.46 -18.41 -1.39
CA GLN A 183 7.86 -18.47 -1.80
C GLN A 183 8.03 -19.61 -2.80
N VAL A 184 8.26 -19.27 -4.07
CA VAL A 184 8.47 -20.23 -5.16
C VAL A 184 9.97 -20.42 -5.38
N GLY A 185 10.47 -21.59 -5.00
CA GLY A 185 11.91 -21.88 -5.02
C GLY A 185 12.69 -21.14 -3.93
N MET A 186 13.96 -20.85 -4.21
CA MET A 186 14.88 -20.22 -3.28
C MET A 186 15.53 -19.00 -3.94
N ARG A 187 16.16 -18.14 -3.12
CA ARG A 187 17.00 -17.07 -3.67
C ARG A 187 18.13 -17.63 -4.51
N PRO A 188 18.60 -16.95 -5.55
CA PRO A 188 19.81 -17.31 -6.26
C PRO A 188 21.01 -17.43 -5.31
N LYS A 189 21.84 -18.44 -5.48
CA LYS A 189 22.97 -18.74 -4.58
C LYS A 189 23.83 -17.54 -4.20
N PRO A 190 24.23 -16.64 -5.15
CA PRO A 190 25.09 -15.51 -4.80
C PRO A 190 24.37 -14.37 -4.07
N PHE A 191 23.03 -14.34 -4.06
CA PHE A 191 22.24 -13.24 -3.49
C PHE A 191 22.02 -13.39 -1.99
N CYS A 192 23.09 -13.28 -1.22
CA CYS A 192 22.99 -13.26 0.24
C CYS A 192 22.26 -12.02 0.76
N SER A 193 22.24 -10.94 -0.01
CA SER A 193 21.57 -9.68 0.34
C SER A 193 20.06 -9.76 0.42
N VAL A 194 19.41 -10.76 -0.20
CA VAL A 194 17.95 -10.96 -0.12
C VAL A 194 17.53 -12.03 0.91
N ILE A 195 18.44 -12.39 1.83
CA ILE A 195 18.10 -13.32 2.94
C ILE A 195 17.08 -12.63 3.83
N PHE A 196 15.99 -13.32 4.13
CA PHE A 196 14.97 -12.88 5.06
C PHE A 196 14.80 -13.89 6.21
N ASN A 197 14.16 -13.47 7.29
CA ASN A 197 13.85 -14.33 8.43
C ASN A 197 12.33 -14.59 8.47
N GLU A 198 11.93 -15.79 8.07
CA GLU A 198 10.53 -16.22 8.05
C GLU A 198 9.88 -16.19 9.44
N SER A 199 10.63 -16.60 10.47
CA SER A 199 10.14 -16.59 11.85
C SER A 199 9.83 -15.17 12.34
N ASP A 200 10.70 -14.21 12.02
CA ASP A 200 10.47 -12.80 12.37
C ASP A 200 9.25 -12.22 11.67
N LEU A 201 9.02 -12.59 10.41
CA LEU A 201 7.84 -12.12 9.66
C LEU A 201 6.54 -12.63 10.29
N MET A 202 6.55 -13.89 10.75
CA MET A 202 5.41 -14.48 11.47
C MET A 202 5.22 -13.82 12.84
N ASP A 203 6.27 -13.74 13.65
CA ASP A 203 6.18 -13.27 15.02
C ASP A 203 5.80 -11.78 15.13
N LYS A 204 6.35 -10.95 14.22
CA LYS A 204 6.15 -9.49 14.29
C LYS A 204 4.93 -9.00 13.53
N PHE A 205 4.62 -9.62 12.40
CA PHE A 205 3.63 -9.11 11.46
C PHE A 205 2.50 -10.09 11.14
N ASP A 206 2.55 -11.31 11.70
CA ASP A 206 1.63 -12.41 11.38
C ASP A 206 1.65 -12.76 9.88
N ILE A 207 2.81 -12.59 9.22
CA ILE A 207 2.98 -12.90 7.79
C ILE A 207 3.34 -14.37 7.65
N HIS A 208 2.55 -15.09 6.87
CA HIS A 208 2.72 -16.52 6.62
C HIS A 208 3.38 -16.76 5.27
N VAL A 209 4.62 -17.23 5.29
CA VAL A 209 5.33 -17.65 4.07
C VAL A 209 4.90 -19.08 3.72
N ILE A 210 4.45 -19.28 2.49
CA ILE A 210 4.00 -20.56 1.96
C ILE A 210 5.05 -21.11 1.00
N PRO A 211 5.85 -22.11 1.40
CA PRO A 211 6.87 -22.66 0.52
C PRO A 211 6.25 -23.47 -0.61
N VAL A 212 6.62 -23.17 -1.85
CA VAL A 212 6.20 -23.90 -3.06
C VAL A 212 7.44 -24.50 -3.71
N ASN A 213 7.50 -25.83 -3.72
CA ASN A 213 8.64 -26.57 -4.23
C ASN A 213 8.73 -26.49 -5.76
N LEU A 214 9.94 -26.35 -6.31
CA LEU A 214 10.16 -26.27 -7.76
C LEU A 214 9.71 -27.53 -8.51
N ALA A 215 9.69 -28.71 -7.89
CA ALA A 215 9.13 -29.90 -8.50
C ALA A 215 7.62 -29.78 -8.78
N VAL A 216 6.88 -29.14 -7.87
CA VAL A 216 5.45 -28.84 -8.07
C VAL A 216 5.27 -27.82 -9.21
N ILE A 217 6.13 -26.81 -9.27
CA ILE A 217 6.15 -25.82 -10.35
C ILE A 217 6.38 -26.50 -11.70
N GLN A 218 7.37 -27.39 -11.79
CA GLN A 218 7.69 -28.11 -13.02
C GLN A 218 6.52 -28.98 -13.51
N ASP A 219 5.88 -29.70 -12.61
CA ASP A 219 4.73 -30.55 -12.94
C ASP A 219 3.56 -29.72 -13.47
N LYS A 220 3.17 -28.66 -12.76
CA LYS A 220 2.12 -27.72 -13.19
C LYS A 220 2.45 -27.07 -14.54
N TYR A 221 3.65 -26.59 -14.69
CA TYR A 221 4.12 -25.94 -15.91
C TYR A 221 4.04 -26.86 -17.14
N ASN A 222 4.52 -28.11 -17.00
CA ASN A 222 4.45 -29.10 -18.07
C ASN A 222 2.98 -29.45 -18.42
N ARG A 223 2.14 -29.64 -17.40
CA ARG A 223 0.70 -29.85 -17.58
C ARG A 223 0.05 -28.70 -18.35
N ILE A 224 0.36 -27.45 -18.02
CA ILE A 224 -0.14 -26.26 -18.73
C ILE A 224 0.26 -26.32 -20.21
N LEU A 225 1.54 -26.57 -20.49
CA LEU A 225 2.03 -26.71 -21.87
C LEU A 225 1.36 -27.84 -22.66
N GLU A 226 0.92 -28.90 -21.98
CA GLU A 226 0.24 -30.04 -22.63
C GLU A 226 -1.25 -29.79 -22.84
N THR A 227 -1.94 -29.20 -21.86
CA THR A 227 -3.41 -29.21 -21.78
C THR A 227 -4.08 -27.87 -22.07
N ARG A 228 -3.39 -26.72 -21.94
CA ARG A 228 -4.01 -25.39 -22.11
C ARG A 228 -3.61 -24.72 -23.42
N LYS A 229 -3.64 -25.48 -24.55
CA LYS A 229 -3.14 -25.04 -25.87
C LYS A 229 -3.85 -23.80 -26.41
N ASP A 230 -5.15 -23.70 -26.24
CA ASP A 230 -5.94 -22.57 -26.75
C ASP A 230 -5.59 -21.30 -26.02
N GLU A 231 -5.46 -21.35 -24.68
CA GLU A 231 -5.07 -20.21 -23.86
C GLU A 231 -3.63 -19.76 -24.13
N LEU A 232 -2.73 -20.70 -24.40
CA LEU A 232 -1.36 -20.40 -24.82
C LEU A 232 -1.37 -19.65 -26.16
N ALA A 233 -2.14 -20.10 -27.15
CA ALA A 233 -2.22 -19.45 -28.44
C ALA A 233 -2.80 -18.03 -28.34
N GLU A 234 -3.85 -17.82 -27.54
CA GLU A 234 -4.40 -16.50 -27.25
C GLU A 234 -3.37 -15.59 -26.57
N GLY A 235 -2.65 -16.14 -25.61
CA GLY A 235 -1.59 -15.44 -24.88
C GLY A 235 -0.43 -15.04 -25.78
N VAL A 236 0.02 -15.92 -26.66
CA VAL A 236 1.07 -15.61 -27.66
C VAL A 236 0.61 -14.50 -28.59
N ALA A 237 -0.65 -14.54 -29.06
CA ALA A 237 -1.22 -13.46 -29.87
C ALA A 237 -1.19 -12.11 -29.14
N LYS A 238 -1.50 -12.10 -27.81
CA LYS A 238 -1.40 -10.92 -26.97
C LYS A 238 0.05 -10.41 -26.84
N LEU A 239 1.01 -11.31 -26.59
CA LEU A 239 2.43 -10.94 -26.56
C LEU A 239 2.90 -10.25 -27.84
N ARG A 240 2.49 -10.77 -29.02
CA ARG A 240 2.81 -10.18 -30.32
C ARG A 240 2.16 -8.82 -30.58
N GLN A 241 1.03 -8.54 -29.94
CA GLN A 241 0.42 -7.21 -30.01
C GLN A 241 1.12 -6.20 -29.09
N MET A 242 1.68 -6.67 -27.97
CA MET A 242 2.31 -5.81 -26.98
C MET A 242 3.75 -5.48 -27.31
N TYR A 243 4.49 -6.43 -27.89
CA TYR A 243 5.94 -6.33 -28.05
C TYR A 243 6.36 -6.46 -29.52
N GLU A 244 7.39 -5.71 -29.89
CA GLU A 244 8.24 -6.05 -31.02
C GLU A 244 9.07 -7.27 -30.61
N ILE A 245 8.84 -8.40 -31.26
CA ILE A 245 9.46 -9.69 -30.92
C ILE A 245 10.34 -10.15 -32.07
N ASP A 246 11.66 -10.09 -31.89
CA ASP A 246 12.64 -10.59 -32.84
C ASP A 246 13.16 -11.96 -32.33
N ASP A 247 13.33 -12.90 -33.25
CA ASP A 247 14.03 -14.18 -33.04
C ASP A 247 13.46 -15.17 -32.01
N LEU A 248 12.20 -15.00 -31.57
CA LEU A 248 11.53 -15.97 -30.69
C LEU A 248 10.48 -16.78 -31.46
N SER A 249 10.64 -18.11 -31.46
CA SER A 249 9.69 -19.05 -32.09
C SER A 249 8.42 -19.22 -31.23
N GLU A 250 7.30 -19.65 -31.85
CA GLU A 250 6.05 -19.92 -31.15
C GLU A 250 6.22 -20.82 -29.92
N PRO A 251 6.97 -21.96 -29.99
CA PRO A 251 7.18 -22.79 -28.79
C PRO A 251 7.90 -22.08 -27.65
N VAL A 252 8.71 -21.06 -27.91
CA VAL A 252 9.34 -20.25 -26.86
C VAL A 252 8.34 -19.27 -26.28
N LEU A 253 7.47 -18.68 -27.10
CA LEU A 253 6.41 -17.78 -26.62
C LEU A 253 5.36 -18.53 -25.81
N ASP A 254 4.99 -19.77 -26.21
CA ASP A 254 4.14 -20.66 -25.38
C ASP A 254 4.76 -20.85 -23.99
N LYS A 255 6.07 -21.09 -23.92
CA LYS A 255 6.78 -21.24 -22.64
C LYS A 255 6.76 -19.97 -21.80
N VAL A 256 6.86 -18.79 -22.41
CA VAL A 256 6.75 -17.50 -21.69
C VAL A 256 5.34 -17.33 -21.14
N TYR A 257 4.30 -17.57 -21.96
CA TYR A 257 2.93 -17.37 -21.50
C TYR A 257 2.48 -18.45 -20.51
N ALA A 258 3.04 -19.65 -20.56
CA ALA A 258 2.79 -20.68 -19.57
C ALA A 258 3.15 -20.25 -18.16
N PHE A 259 4.11 -19.35 -17.96
CA PHE A 259 4.37 -18.76 -16.64
C PHE A 259 3.24 -17.84 -16.17
N VAL A 260 2.55 -17.13 -17.07
CA VAL A 260 1.37 -16.33 -16.70
C VAL A 260 0.31 -17.24 -16.10
N LEU A 261 -0.08 -18.29 -16.83
CA LEU A 261 -1.09 -19.26 -16.39
C LEU A 261 -0.66 -20.01 -15.11
N LEU A 262 0.61 -20.34 -14.98
CA LEU A 262 1.17 -20.99 -13.79
C LEU A 262 1.02 -20.13 -12.54
N TYR A 263 1.40 -18.85 -12.62
CA TYR A 263 1.32 -17.98 -11.44
C TYR A 263 -0.12 -17.65 -11.07
N GLU A 264 -1.04 -17.53 -12.03
CA GLU A 264 -2.47 -17.43 -11.72
C GLU A 264 -2.95 -18.63 -10.90
N GLU A 265 -2.62 -19.88 -11.32
CA GLU A 265 -2.95 -21.09 -10.55
C GLU A 265 -2.33 -21.08 -9.14
N ILE A 266 -1.11 -20.55 -8.98
CA ILE A 266 -0.46 -20.46 -7.66
C ILE A 266 -1.20 -19.47 -6.75
N PHE A 267 -1.58 -18.30 -7.27
CA PHE A 267 -2.33 -17.32 -6.49
C PHE A 267 -3.68 -17.90 -6.00
N GLU A 268 -4.39 -18.63 -6.86
CA GLU A 268 -5.67 -19.23 -6.54
C GLU A 268 -5.52 -20.39 -5.55
N GLU A 269 -4.67 -21.38 -5.87
CA GLU A 269 -4.54 -22.61 -5.09
C GLU A 269 -4.04 -22.35 -3.67
N TYR A 270 -3.03 -21.48 -3.52
CA TYR A 270 -2.46 -21.20 -2.21
C TYR A 270 -3.14 -20.02 -1.49
N ASN A 271 -4.08 -19.33 -2.15
CA ASN A 271 -4.78 -18.15 -1.64
C ASN A 271 -3.80 -17.15 -1.03
N VAL A 272 -2.85 -16.67 -1.83
CA VAL A 272 -1.78 -15.76 -1.41
C VAL A 272 -2.00 -14.33 -1.90
N ALA A 273 -1.46 -13.36 -1.16
CA ALA A 273 -1.49 -11.94 -1.49
C ALA A 273 -0.42 -11.56 -2.52
N ALA A 274 0.72 -12.24 -2.46
CA ALA A 274 1.86 -12.02 -3.33
C ALA A 274 2.68 -13.30 -3.49
N VAL A 275 3.55 -13.32 -4.47
CA VAL A 275 4.52 -14.40 -4.73
C VAL A 275 5.93 -13.81 -4.75
N SER A 276 6.88 -14.41 -4.04
CA SER A 276 8.30 -14.15 -4.14
C SER A 276 8.95 -15.32 -4.87
N ALA A 277 9.49 -15.10 -6.08
CA ALA A 277 9.81 -16.18 -7.00
C ALA A 277 11.28 -16.21 -7.41
N GLU A 278 11.88 -17.40 -7.37
CA GLU A 278 13.15 -17.68 -8.03
C GLU A 278 12.97 -17.61 -9.55
N CYS A 279 13.77 -16.81 -10.24
CA CYS A 279 13.69 -16.66 -11.69
C CYS A 279 14.93 -17.23 -12.41
N TRP A 280 16.11 -17.06 -11.86
CA TRP A 280 17.37 -17.57 -12.39
C TRP A 280 18.23 -18.18 -11.25
N THR A 281 18.92 -19.26 -11.42
CA THR A 281 19.13 -20.02 -12.68
C THR A 281 18.18 -21.22 -12.79
N ALA A 282 17.49 -21.56 -11.71
CA ALA A 282 16.74 -22.80 -11.60
C ALA A 282 15.61 -22.91 -12.64
N MET A 283 14.81 -21.86 -12.84
CA MET A 283 13.72 -21.87 -13.84
C MET A 283 14.25 -22.12 -15.25
N GLN A 284 15.37 -21.48 -15.62
CA GLN A 284 15.97 -21.67 -16.94
C GLN A 284 16.45 -23.12 -17.15
N LEU A 285 17.06 -23.70 -16.13
CA LEU A 285 17.54 -25.10 -16.19
C LEU A 285 16.36 -26.08 -16.22
N MET A 286 15.31 -25.81 -15.48
CA MET A 286 14.19 -26.70 -15.28
C MET A 286 13.26 -26.77 -16.50
N VAL A 287 12.93 -25.63 -17.10
CA VAL A 287 11.93 -25.54 -18.18
C VAL A 287 12.44 -24.92 -19.48
N GLY A 288 13.68 -24.47 -19.50
CA GLY A 288 14.31 -23.85 -20.68
C GLY A 288 13.69 -22.51 -21.07
N ALA A 289 13.15 -21.76 -20.08
CA ALA A 289 12.56 -20.45 -20.27
C ALA A 289 12.70 -19.59 -19.01
N MET A 290 12.57 -18.28 -19.16
CA MET A 290 12.61 -17.29 -18.08
C MET A 290 11.22 -16.67 -17.89
N PRO A 291 10.79 -16.40 -16.65
CA PRO A 291 9.50 -15.79 -16.37
C PRO A 291 9.48 -14.27 -16.57
N CYS A 292 10.63 -13.64 -16.89
CA CYS A 292 10.78 -12.18 -16.89
C CYS A 292 9.75 -11.43 -17.76
N ALA A 293 9.36 -11.99 -18.92
CA ALA A 293 8.35 -11.38 -19.78
C ALA A 293 6.90 -11.75 -19.39
N ALA A 294 6.71 -12.70 -18.46
CA ALA A 294 5.38 -12.99 -17.89
C ALA A 294 5.01 -12.03 -16.76
N TYR A 295 5.99 -11.59 -15.96
CA TYR A 295 5.76 -10.70 -14.81
C TYR A 295 5.08 -9.37 -15.17
N PRO A 296 5.41 -8.69 -16.28
CA PRO A 296 4.72 -7.48 -16.72
C PRO A 296 3.21 -7.67 -16.91
N LEU A 297 2.81 -8.81 -17.51
CA LEU A 297 1.41 -9.12 -17.74
C LEU A 297 0.67 -9.38 -16.42
N LEU A 298 1.29 -10.15 -15.54
CA LEU A 298 0.76 -10.45 -14.20
C LEU A 298 0.62 -9.18 -13.35
N ALA A 299 1.59 -8.26 -13.43
CA ALA A 299 1.51 -6.96 -12.77
C ALA A 299 0.35 -6.10 -13.31
N ASP A 300 0.09 -6.15 -14.64
CA ASP A 300 -1.06 -5.49 -15.26
C ASP A 300 -2.39 -6.10 -14.84
N MET A 301 -2.44 -7.41 -14.61
CA MET A 301 -3.60 -8.14 -14.09
C MET A 301 -3.81 -7.92 -12.60
N GLY A 302 -2.89 -7.24 -11.92
CA GLY A 302 -3.00 -6.87 -10.50
C GLY A 302 -2.20 -7.75 -9.54
N TYR A 303 -1.53 -8.78 -10.02
CA TYR A 303 -0.71 -9.66 -9.20
C TYR A 303 0.61 -8.99 -8.79
N ILE A 304 1.12 -9.34 -7.62
CA ILE A 304 2.44 -8.92 -7.15
C ILE A 304 3.37 -10.12 -7.15
N ILE A 305 4.41 -10.05 -7.97
CA ILE A 305 5.45 -11.07 -8.02
C ILE A 305 6.81 -10.40 -7.82
N GLY A 306 7.43 -10.68 -6.67
CA GLY A 306 8.79 -10.28 -6.38
C GLY A 306 9.79 -11.16 -7.12
N CYS A 307 10.71 -10.53 -7.87
CA CYS A 307 11.76 -11.20 -8.60
C CYS A 307 12.86 -11.69 -7.65
N GLU A 308 13.60 -12.73 -8.07
CA GLU A 308 14.82 -13.23 -7.39
C GLU A 308 14.61 -13.71 -5.96
N SER A 309 13.36 -14.09 -5.65
CA SER A 309 12.94 -14.51 -4.30
C SER A 309 13.21 -13.44 -3.23
N ASP A 310 13.24 -12.15 -3.61
CA ASP A 310 13.35 -11.03 -2.68
C ASP A 310 12.04 -10.80 -1.94
N MET A 311 11.94 -11.39 -0.76
CA MET A 311 10.77 -11.32 0.10
C MET A 311 10.51 -9.87 0.55
N HIS A 312 11.53 -9.14 0.97
CA HIS A 312 11.38 -7.78 1.48
C HIS A 312 10.88 -6.82 0.39
N ALA A 313 11.39 -6.92 -0.84
CA ALA A 313 10.86 -6.16 -1.97
C ALA A 313 9.41 -6.56 -2.30
N THR A 314 9.07 -7.85 -2.23
CA THR A 314 7.70 -8.34 -2.41
C THR A 314 6.75 -7.71 -1.40
N LEU A 315 7.10 -7.70 -0.11
CA LEU A 315 6.33 -7.08 0.96
C LEU A 315 6.18 -5.57 0.75
N THR A 316 7.24 -4.91 0.31
CA THR A 316 7.23 -3.47 -0.02
C THR A 316 6.22 -3.17 -1.11
N GLN A 317 6.19 -3.94 -2.20
CA GLN A 317 5.22 -3.76 -3.28
C GLN A 317 3.77 -3.95 -2.81
N VAL A 318 3.51 -4.87 -1.87
CA VAL A 318 2.18 -5.03 -1.26
C VAL A 318 1.75 -3.76 -0.53
N VAL A 319 2.65 -3.17 0.27
CA VAL A 319 2.39 -1.91 0.98
C VAL A 319 2.10 -0.78 -0.02
N LEU A 320 3.00 -0.55 -0.98
CA LEU A 320 2.88 0.53 -1.96
C LEU A 320 1.58 0.44 -2.77
N LYS A 321 1.25 -0.74 -3.27
CA LYS A 321 0.00 -0.96 -4.01
C LYS A 321 -1.23 -0.73 -3.16
N SER A 322 -1.21 -1.18 -1.92
CA SER A 322 -2.34 -1.04 -0.99
C SER A 322 -2.57 0.42 -0.59
N LEU A 323 -1.51 1.22 -0.42
CA LEU A 323 -1.61 2.65 -0.14
C LEU A 323 -2.35 3.42 -1.25
N THR A 324 -2.33 2.92 -2.47
CA THR A 324 -3.06 3.50 -3.62
C THR A 324 -4.38 2.79 -3.91
N LEU A 325 -4.90 1.98 -2.99
CA LEU A 325 -6.11 1.17 -3.17
C LEU A 325 -6.06 0.30 -4.45
N GLY A 326 -4.87 -0.17 -4.82
CA GLY A 326 -4.65 -0.97 -6.01
C GLY A 326 -4.64 -0.21 -7.34
N GLN A 327 -4.84 1.10 -7.34
CA GLN A 327 -4.96 1.92 -8.56
C GLN A 327 -3.63 2.11 -9.31
N LYS A 328 -2.52 2.16 -8.58
CA LYS A 328 -1.17 2.28 -9.15
C LYS A 328 -0.42 0.95 -9.08
N LYS A 329 0.54 0.78 -9.95
CA LYS A 329 1.32 -0.46 -10.09
C LYS A 329 2.74 -0.24 -9.60
N PRO A 330 3.14 -0.92 -8.50
CA PRO A 330 4.53 -0.90 -8.09
C PRO A 330 5.37 -1.76 -9.04
N PHE A 331 6.65 -1.44 -9.10
CA PHE A 331 7.65 -2.25 -9.80
C PHE A 331 8.91 -2.38 -8.97
N LEU A 332 9.77 -3.32 -9.33
CA LEU A 332 11.06 -3.54 -8.68
C LEU A 332 12.15 -2.98 -9.59
N GLY A 333 12.78 -1.88 -9.15
CA GLY A 333 13.95 -1.28 -9.80
C GLY A 333 15.20 -1.48 -8.96
N GLU A 334 16.33 -1.64 -9.62
CA GLU A 334 17.64 -1.68 -8.98
C GLU A 334 18.33 -0.32 -9.12
N PHE A 335 18.90 0.18 -8.04
CA PHE A 335 19.90 1.25 -8.11
C PHE A 335 21.13 0.68 -8.83
N THR A 336 21.25 0.94 -10.11
CA THR A 336 22.17 0.23 -10.99
C THR A 336 23.43 1.01 -11.30
N THR A 337 23.27 2.26 -11.73
CA THR A 337 24.41 3.12 -12.06
C THR A 337 24.00 4.58 -12.09
N ARG A 338 24.93 5.43 -11.66
CA ARG A 338 24.76 6.88 -11.67
C ARG A 338 24.82 7.41 -13.10
N HIS A 339 24.03 8.43 -13.38
CA HIS A 339 24.04 9.13 -14.66
C HIS A 339 25.43 9.76 -14.95
N PRO A 340 25.95 9.65 -16.18
CA PRO A 340 27.33 10.05 -16.50
C PRO A 340 27.63 11.54 -16.30
N SER A 341 26.62 12.42 -16.29
CA SER A 341 26.81 13.88 -16.18
C SER A 341 25.98 14.56 -15.09
N ASP A 342 25.03 13.88 -14.44
CA ASP A 342 24.25 14.42 -13.31
C ASP A 342 24.39 13.51 -12.09
N ARG A 343 25.08 14.03 -11.05
CA ARG A 343 25.36 13.27 -9.83
C ARG A 343 24.12 12.91 -8.99
N ASN A 344 22.97 13.53 -9.27
CA ASN A 344 21.72 13.29 -8.56
C ASN A 344 20.73 12.44 -9.37
N VAL A 345 21.16 11.87 -10.50
CA VAL A 345 20.34 11.00 -11.33
C VAL A 345 20.89 9.58 -11.32
N GLU A 346 20.02 8.61 -11.07
CA GLU A 346 20.31 7.17 -10.98
C GLU A 346 19.48 6.40 -11.99
N LEU A 347 20.05 5.34 -12.54
CA LEU A 347 19.34 4.37 -13.34
C LEU A 347 18.63 3.37 -12.43
N LEU A 348 17.31 3.36 -12.46
CA LEU A 348 16.46 2.34 -11.84
C LEU A 348 16.09 1.34 -12.92
N TRP A 349 16.63 0.13 -12.82
CA TRP A 349 16.60 -0.87 -13.88
C TRP A 349 16.23 -2.26 -13.35
N HIS A 350 15.61 -3.08 -14.21
CA HIS A 350 15.51 -4.52 -13.97
C HIS A 350 15.31 -5.30 -15.29
N CYS A 351 15.46 -6.61 -15.24
CA CYS A 351 15.31 -7.47 -16.41
C CYS A 351 13.86 -7.72 -16.85
N GLY A 352 12.82 -7.22 -16.13
CA GLY A 352 11.45 -7.37 -16.58
C GLY A 352 10.27 -7.18 -15.63
N PRO A 353 10.39 -7.07 -14.29
CA PRO A 353 9.23 -7.02 -13.39
C PRO A 353 8.56 -5.63 -13.31
N PHE A 354 8.37 -4.98 -14.44
CA PHE A 354 7.65 -3.71 -14.58
C PHE A 354 6.37 -3.95 -15.36
N ALA A 355 5.22 -3.52 -14.87
CA ALA A 355 3.96 -3.64 -15.60
C ALA A 355 4.08 -3.02 -17.00
N TYR A 356 3.59 -3.71 -18.03
CA TYR A 356 3.67 -3.18 -19.42
C TYR A 356 2.96 -1.84 -19.57
N SER A 357 1.86 -1.62 -18.83
CA SER A 357 1.10 -0.37 -18.85
C SER A 357 1.87 0.85 -18.32
N LEU A 358 3.03 0.66 -17.67
CA LEU A 358 3.93 1.75 -17.26
C LEU A 358 4.83 2.24 -18.40
N LYS A 359 4.69 1.69 -19.61
CA LYS A 359 5.50 2.05 -20.78
C LYS A 359 5.32 3.51 -21.18
N LYS A 360 6.44 4.22 -21.36
CA LYS A 360 6.47 5.62 -21.79
C LYS A 360 5.73 5.82 -23.11
N HIS A 361 4.86 6.83 -23.15
CA HIS A 361 4.09 7.20 -24.33
C HIS A 361 5.01 7.49 -25.53
N GLY A 362 4.60 7.03 -26.71
CA GLY A 362 5.37 7.26 -27.94
C GLY A 362 6.61 6.38 -28.11
N THR A 363 6.94 5.51 -27.13
CA THR A 363 8.05 4.55 -27.25
C THR A 363 7.53 3.14 -27.57
N GLY A 364 8.39 2.29 -28.15
CA GLY A 364 8.14 0.88 -28.34
C GLY A 364 8.48 0.05 -27.09
N ALA A 365 7.93 -1.17 -27.01
CA ALA A 365 8.39 -2.20 -26.10
C ALA A 365 8.89 -3.39 -26.91
N LYS A 366 10.01 -3.99 -26.50
CA LYS A 366 10.60 -5.16 -27.16
C LYS A 366 10.61 -6.36 -26.22
N MET A 367 10.50 -7.53 -26.79
CA MET A 367 10.79 -8.77 -26.06
C MET A 367 12.06 -9.40 -26.63
N VAL A 368 13.13 -9.39 -25.86
CA VAL A 368 14.44 -9.91 -26.25
C VAL A 368 14.88 -10.98 -25.25
N ASN A 369 15.20 -12.17 -25.75
CA ASN A 369 15.57 -13.32 -24.88
C ASN A 369 14.57 -13.54 -23.72
N MET A 370 13.26 -13.52 -24.00
CA MET A 370 12.17 -13.69 -23.01
C MET A 370 12.16 -12.63 -21.90
N ARG A 371 12.69 -11.43 -22.15
CA ARG A 371 12.73 -10.29 -21.22
C ARG A 371 12.08 -9.08 -21.86
N GLN A 372 11.37 -8.30 -21.06
CA GLN A 372 10.82 -7.02 -21.49
C GLN A 372 11.90 -5.94 -21.53
N TRP A 373 11.91 -5.16 -22.60
CA TRP A 373 12.70 -3.94 -22.74
C TRP A 373 11.78 -2.78 -22.99
N MET A 374 11.71 -1.84 -22.05
CA MET A 374 10.92 -0.62 -22.18
C MET A 374 11.41 0.48 -21.25
N GLN A 375 11.10 1.72 -21.58
CA GLN A 375 11.24 2.86 -20.69
C GLN A 375 9.90 3.12 -19.96
N VAL A 376 9.97 3.43 -18.68
CA VAL A 376 8.82 3.81 -17.86
C VAL A 376 8.37 5.24 -18.20
N GLU A 377 7.06 5.50 -18.08
CA GLU A 377 6.47 6.84 -18.28
C GLU A 377 7.05 7.87 -17.31
N ASP A 378 7.08 9.12 -17.75
CA ASP A 378 7.56 10.21 -16.92
C ASP A 378 6.61 10.50 -15.78
N GLY A 379 7.16 10.86 -14.60
CA GLY A 379 6.36 11.15 -13.44
C GLY A 379 7.20 11.41 -12.19
N HIS A 380 6.49 11.55 -11.08
CA HIS A 380 7.04 11.59 -9.75
C HIS A 380 6.83 10.24 -9.08
N PHE A 381 7.85 9.70 -8.40
CA PHE A 381 7.83 8.35 -7.86
C PHE A 381 8.29 8.32 -6.41
N THR A 382 7.59 7.52 -5.61
CA THR A 382 8.08 7.07 -4.30
C THR A 382 8.91 5.80 -4.51
N VAL A 383 10.07 5.77 -3.89
CA VAL A 383 11.05 4.67 -3.90
C VAL A 383 11.17 4.16 -2.48
N ALA A 384 10.88 2.89 -2.25
CA ALA A 384 10.86 2.33 -0.89
C ALA A 384 11.41 0.90 -0.83
N ARG A 385 11.88 0.50 0.35
CA ARG A 385 12.27 -0.88 0.66
C ARG A 385 12.08 -1.21 2.13
N ILE A 386 11.35 -2.26 2.43
CA ILE A 386 11.39 -2.91 3.75
C ILE A 386 12.66 -3.75 3.82
N ASP A 387 13.42 -3.61 4.90
CA ASP A 387 14.54 -4.49 5.21
C ASP A 387 14.75 -4.58 6.73
N GLN A 388 15.74 -5.35 7.18
CA GLN A 388 15.97 -5.55 8.60
C GLN A 388 17.47 -5.62 8.93
N ASP A 389 17.82 -5.18 10.14
CA ASP A 389 19.12 -5.38 10.77
C ASP A 389 18.94 -6.06 12.12
N HIS A 390 19.44 -7.30 12.26
CA HIS A 390 19.35 -8.11 13.48
C HIS A 390 17.93 -8.17 14.07
N GLY A 391 16.92 -8.32 13.19
CA GLY A 391 15.50 -8.37 13.56
C GLY A 391 14.83 -7.00 13.77
N ASN A 392 15.53 -5.89 13.56
CA ASN A 392 14.95 -4.54 13.58
C ASN A 392 14.50 -4.16 12.16
N TYR A 393 13.21 -4.21 11.91
CA TYR A 393 12.64 -3.89 10.61
C TYR A 393 12.46 -2.39 10.42
N SER A 394 12.82 -1.92 9.24
CA SER A 394 12.57 -0.55 8.80
C SER A 394 12.08 -0.52 7.35
N ILE A 395 11.42 0.55 6.98
CA ILE A 395 11.11 0.87 5.60
C ILE A 395 11.85 2.14 5.19
N ALA A 396 12.83 1.97 4.31
CA ALA A 396 13.52 3.09 3.66
C ALA A 396 12.59 3.75 2.65
N VAL A 397 12.59 5.07 2.60
CA VAL A 397 11.73 5.85 1.68
C VAL A 397 12.46 7.08 1.19
N CYS A 398 12.43 7.31 -0.12
CA CYS A 398 12.77 8.58 -0.76
C CYS A 398 11.86 8.83 -1.97
N GLU A 399 11.96 9.99 -2.57
CA GLU A 399 11.21 10.34 -3.76
C GLU A 399 12.14 10.81 -4.89
N CYS A 400 11.73 10.57 -6.14
CA CYS A 400 12.44 11.05 -7.30
C CYS A 400 11.47 11.47 -8.40
N ASP A 401 11.94 12.39 -9.26
CA ASP A 401 11.28 12.71 -10.53
C ASP A 401 11.95 11.92 -11.66
N SER A 402 11.20 11.53 -12.68
CA SER A 402 11.80 10.98 -13.90
C SER A 402 12.77 11.99 -14.52
N ALA A 403 13.83 11.49 -15.14
CA ALA A 403 14.85 12.29 -15.79
C ALA A 403 15.23 11.70 -17.14
N GLU A 404 15.78 12.54 -18.00
CA GLU A 404 16.40 12.07 -19.24
C GLU A 404 17.74 11.42 -18.94
N GLY A 405 18.10 10.42 -19.74
CA GLY A 405 19.38 9.73 -19.64
C GLY A 405 19.65 8.80 -20.82
N PRO A 406 20.85 8.19 -20.87
CA PRO A 406 21.20 7.26 -21.93
C PRO A 406 20.22 6.08 -22.05
N TYR A 407 19.97 5.68 -23.30
CA TYR A 407 19.23 4.43 -23.57
C TYR A 407 19.98 3.23 -23.00
N THR A 408 19.23 2.29 -22.39
CA THR A 408 19.73 1.00 -21.96
C THR A 408 18.75 -0.12 -22.31
N PHE A 409 19.23 -1.36 -22.31
CA PHE A 409 18.38 -2.54 -22.46
C PHE A 409 17.62 -2.83 -21.14
N GLY A 410 16.59 -3.69 -21.21
CA GLY A 410 15.75 -4.03 -20.06
C GLY A 410 14.63 -3.02 -19.82
N SER A 411 13.98 -3.13 -18.67
CA SER A 411 12.96 -2.17 -18.23
C SER A 411 13.61 -1.17 -17.29
N TYR A 412 13.40 0.14 -17.53
CA TYR A 412 14.14 1.15 -16.81
C TYR A 412 13.46 2.51 -16.76
N MET A 413 13.89 3.32 -15.79
CA MET A 413 13.75 4.76 -15.73
C MET A 413 15.02 5.40 -15.18
N TRP A 414 15.28 6.66 -15.54
CA TRP A 414 16.24 7.50 -14.86
C TRP A 414 15.49 8.31 -13.82
N GLY A 415 15.90 8.21 -12.53
CA GLY A 415 15.30 8.92 -11.42
C GLY A 415 16.22 10.05 -10.92
N LYS A 416 15.70 11.28 -10.83
CA LYS A 416 16.38 12.42 -10.25
C LYS A 416 15.99 12.59 -8.80
N PHE A 417 16.95 12.42 -7.91
CA PHE A 417 16.79 12.54 -6.46
C PHE A 417 17.25 13.94 -6.00
N LYS A 418 16.73 14.36 -4.87
CA LYS A 418 17.13 15.62 -4.23
C LYS A 418 18.61 15.60 -3.78
N ASP A 419 19.01 14.51 -3.14
CA ASP A 419 20.40 14.22 -2.69
C ASP A 419 20.74 12.73 -2.88
N LEU A 420 20.99 12.32 -4.12
CA LEU A 420 21.37 10.93 -4.41
C LEU A 420 22.61 10.44 -3.65
N PRO A 421 23.69 11.25 -3.48
CA PRO A 421 24.82 10.81 -2.65
C PRO A 421 24.45 10.54 -1.19
N GLY A 422 23.51 11.28 -0.62
CA GLY A 422 22.97 11.01 0.71
C GLY A 422 22.17 9.70 0.76
N VAL A 423 21.29 9.49 -0.21
CA VAL A 423 20.54 8.24 -0.38
C VAL A 423 21.49 7.04 -0.53
N GLU A 424 22.47 7.11 -1.45
CA GLU A 424 23.47 6.05 -1.67
C GLU A 424 24.21 5.71 -0.36
N ARG A 425 24.65 6.72 0.39
CA ARG A 425 25.31 6.49 1.67
C ARG A 425 24.44 5.73 2.66
N LYS A 426 23.17 6.12 2.81
CA LYS A 426 22.21 5.44 3.70
C LYS A 426 21.93 4.00 3.26
N LEU A 427 21.86 3.74 1.96
CA LEU A 427 21.70 2.38 1.44
C LEU A 427 22.94 1.52 1.74
N ILE A 428 24.17 2.05 1.53
CA ILE A 428 25.42 1.33 1.73
C ILE A 428 25.75 1.11 3.21
N GLU A 429 25.54 2.11 4.05
CA GLU A 429 25.86 2.06 5.48
C GLU A 429 24.72 1.46 6.32
N GLY A 430 23.49 1.40 5.77
CA GLY A 430 22.31 0.84 6.43
C GLY A 430 22.05 -0.62 6.05
N PRO A 431 20.89 -1.17 6.45
CA PRO A 431 20.54 -2.56 6.19
C PRO A 431 19.97 -2.80 4.79
N TYR A 432 20.02 -1.81 3.91
CA TYR A 432 19.33 -1.86 2.61
C TYR A 432 20.24 -2.37 1.49
N ILE A 433 19.60 -2.74 0.38
CA ILE A 433 20.30 -3.18 -0.83
C ILE A 433 19.81 -2.40 -2.06
N HIS A 434 20.43 -2.69 -3.20
CA HIS A 434 20.11 -2.04 -4.47
C HIS A 434 18.68 -2.29 -4.99
N HIS A 435 18.00 -3.38 -4.57
CA HIS A 435 16.61 -3.65 -4.93
C HIS A 435 15.67 -2.70 -4.20
N MET A 436 15.12 -1.75 -4.89
CA MET A 436 14.08 -0.88 -4.39
C MET A 436 12.75 -1.19 -5.08
N SER A 437 11.65 -0.75 -4.50
CA SER A 437 10.35 -0.82 -5.12
C SER A 437 9.83 0.58 -5.35
N GLU A 438 9.39 0.86 -6.54
CA GLU A 438 8.91 2.15 -6.99
C GLU A 438 7.43 2.12 -7.27
N ILE A 439 6.79 3.27 -7.07
CA ILE A 439 5.39 3.51 -7.44
C ILE A 439 5.20 4.98 -7.80
N GLU A 440 4.40 5.26 -8.82
CA GLU A 440 4.05 6.64 -9.19
C GLU A 440 3.27 7.35 -8.06
N GLY A 441 3.68 8.57 -7.74
CA GLY A 441 3.08 9.45 -6.74
C GLY A 441 3.94 9.67 -5.50
N SER A 442 3.53 10.62 -4.66
CA SER A 442 4.17 10.95 -3.38
C SER A 442 3.45 10.20 -2.26
N LEU A 443 4.09 9.16 -1.72
CA LEU A 443 3.54 8.32 -0.65
C LEU A 443 4.35 8.37 0.66
N THR A 444 5.37 9.20 0.74
CA THR A 444 6.26 9.31 1.91
C THR A 444 5.47 9.50 3.22
N ASP A 445 4.52 10.42 3.24
CA ASP A 445 3.69 10.66 4.42
C ASP A 445 2.76 9.49 4.72
N ALA A 446 2.18 8.86 3.70
CA ALA A 446 1.34 7.67 3.88
C ALA A 446 2.12 6.49 4.46
N ILE A 447 3.36 6.26 4.01
CA ILE A 447 4.25 5.23 4.56
C ILE A 447 4.63 5.55 6.02
N ARG A 448 4.92 6.82 6.32
CA ARG A 448 5.17 7.26 7.70
C ARG A 448 3.97 7.00 8.63
N GLU A 449 2.76 7.28 8.15
CA GLU A 449 1.53 6.98 8.89
C GLU A 449 1.30 5.48 9.02
N PHE A 450 1.54 4.68 7.98
CA PHE A 450 1.44 3.23 8.00
C PHE A 450 2.30 2.61 9.11
N CYS A 451 3.53 3.07 9.29
CA CYS A 451 4.44 2.57 10.33
C CYS A 451 3.87 2.77 11.75
N LYS A 452 3.03 3.78 12.00
CA LYS A 452 2.38 3.96 13.32
C LYS A 452 1.49 2.77 13.71
N TYR A 453 0.91 2.08 12.72
CA TYR A 453 -0.03 0.99 12.89
C TYR A 453 0.59 -0.41 12.77
N VAL A 454 1.88 -0.48 12.43
CA VAL A 454 2.63 -1.73 12.30
C VAL A 454 3.78 -1.76 13.31
N PRO A 455 3.51 -2.13 14.57
CA PRO A 455 4.55 -2.26 15.59
C PRO A 455 5.68 -3.17 15.11
N GLY A 456 6.92 -2.75 15.32
CA GLY A 456 8.10 -3.48 14.87
C GLY A 456 8.61 -3.07 13.47
N LEU A 457 7.91 -2.18 12.75
CA LEU A 457 8.36 -1.56 11.51
C LEU A 457 8.57 -0.05 11.73
N THR A 458 9.79 0.45 11.52
CA THR A 458 10.13 1.86 11.66
C THR A 458 10.27 2.54 10.30
N PHE A 459 9.85 3.81 10.22
CA PHE A 459 10.05 4.65 9.04
C PHE A 459 11.49 5.19 9.02
N ASP A 460 12.17 5.07 7.88
CA ASP A 460 13.50 5.63 7.63
C ASP A 460 13.49 6.49 6.34
N GLY A 461 13.41 7.81 6.49
CA GLY A 461 13.53 8.74 5.36
C GLY A 461 14.96 8.82 4.87
N LEU A 462 15.18 8.60 3.58
CA LEU A 462 16.50 8.62 2.95
C LEU A 462 16.91 10.02 2.46
N ASP A 463 15.95 10.95 2.31
CA ASP A 463 16.17 12.34 1.85
C ASP A 463 16.69 13.28 2.97
#